data_d0fdfbf8be22759a950aaacd66df0991
#
_entry.id   d0fdfbf8be22759a950aaacd66df0991
#
_cell.length_a   1.000
_cell.length_b   1.000
_cell.length_c   1.000
_cell.angle_alpha   90.00
_cell.angle_beta   90.00
_cell.angle_gamma   90.00
#
_symmetry.space_group_name_H-M   'P 1'
#
loop_
_entity.id
_entity.type
_entity.pdbx_description
1 polymer ?
#
loop_
_entity_poly.entity_id
_entity_poly.type
_entity_poly.pdbx_seq_one_letter_code
_entity_poly.pdbx_strand_id
1 'polypeptide(L)'
;MLRNRVLLVDDEPAPRFAMRRFLKSKGFDIEEAEDLASAREKARSFGPDVTILDFRLPDGTALDLIPHLRNSGGTAIVVLTAYASIDTAVQAVKLGADHFLTKPVELETLLVVIQRTIENQRNRQQMLAGTKRSEGLNRIDPFLGVTAAIAELREKAEAILRTDSPLLIEGETGTGKTVLAQWIHRHSRRADEAFVDLNCAGISREFLETELFGHEKGAFTGAMAVKQGLLEVADRGTVFLDEIGDMDTQVQASVLKVLEEKRFRRLGDVKDRSVDVRLIAATHHDLRTLVAERRFRQDLYYRIGALELRVPPLRERRDDIAILAGTLLERLTRDLGQPPVSISDDAAAALKRYEWPGNIRELRNVLERALLRTHGPVLDARSLDFPNAAPSPAAAHVARRAGTLDEVERDYIEQVLREENGAIDRTADVLGVSRSAVYYKARKYGIAISKIRN
;
A
#
# COMPACT_ATOMS: atom_id res chain seq x y z
N MET A 1 11.15 4.27 9.05
CA MET A 1 9.89 4.85 8.55
C MET A 1 9.83 6.30 8.98
N LEU A 2 9.77 7.25 8.05
CA LEU A 2 9.52 8.66 8.36
C LEU A 2 8.13 8.75 9.01
N ARG A 3 8.06 9.29 10.22
CA ARG A 3 6.78 9.52 10.92
C ARG A 3 6.05 10.65 10.22
N ASN A 4 4.74 10.48 9.97
CA ASN A 4 3.92 11.57 9.42
C ASN A 4 3.85 12.71 10.43
N ARG A 5 4.08 13.94 9.96
CA ARG A 5 4.13 15.16 10.78
C ARG A 5 2.77 15.87 10.76
N VAL A 6 2.25 16.16 11.95
CA VAL A 6 0.94 16.81 12.12
C VAL A 6 1.13 18.09 12.92
N LEU A 7 0.64 19.22 12.39
CA LEU A 7 0.54 20.47 13.12
C LEU A 7 -0.88 20.62 13.66
N LEU A 8 -1.01 20.72 15.00
CA LEU A 8 -2.27 20.98 15.69
C LEU A 8 -2.38 22.46 16.01
N VAL A 9 -3.41 23.11 15.49
CA VAL A 9 -3.68 24.53 15.73
C VAL A 9 -5.06 24.66 16.37
N ASP A 10 -5.07 24.97 17.66
CA ASP A 10 -6.30 25.07 18.48
C ASP A 10 -5.96 25.94 19.71
N ASP A 11 -6.73 26.95 20.03
CA ASP A 11 -6.47 27.84 21.18
C ASP A 11 -6.84 27.17 22.52
N GLU A 12 -7.76 26.18 22.48
CA GLU A 12 -8.17 25.47 23.70
C GLU A 12 -7.13 24.41 24.10
N PRO A 13 -6.50 24.49 25.30
CA PRO A 13 -5.45 23.56 25.69
C PRO A 13 -5.95 22.12 25.92
N ALA A 14 -7.20 21.93 26.34
CA ALA A 14 -7.72 20.60 26.67
C ALA A 14 -7.97 19.75 25.43
N PRO A 15 -8.70 20.18 24.37
CA PRO A 15 -8.81 19.47 23.10
C PRO A 15 -7.45 19.25 22.44
N ARG A 16 -6.58 20.25 22.42
CA ARG A 16 -5.23 20.15 21.84
C ARG A 16 -4.41 19.07 22.52
N PHE A 17 -4.42 19.01 23.86
CA PHE A 17 -3.73 17.97 24.62
C PHE A 17 -4.28 16.56 24.31
N ALA A 18 -5.61 16.41 24.26
CA ALA A 18 -6.25 15.12 23.95
C ALA A 18 -5.87 14.61 22.56
N MET A 19 -5.99 15.45 21.53
CA MET A 19 -5.60 15.13 20.16
C MET A 19 -4.11 14.79 20.07
N ARG A 20 -3.22 15.58 20.67
CA ARG A 20 -1.79 15.32 20.71
C ARG A 20 -1.47 13.95 21.31
N ARG A 21 -2.01 13.65 22.51
CA ARG A 21 -1.77 12.38 23.20
C ARG A 21 -2.22 11.19 22.36
N PHE A 22 -3.40 11.28 21.76
CA PHE A 22 -3.96 10.24 20.93
C PHE A 22 -3.12 10.02 19.68
N LEU A 23 -2.83 11.07 18.89
CA LEU A 23 -2.08 10.95 17.64
C LEU A 23 -0.62 10.52 17.87
N LYS A 24 0.03 10.95 18.96
CA LYS A 24 1.36 10.43 19.36
C LYS A 24 1.32 8.93 19.64
N SER A 25 0.26 8.41 20.25
CA SER A 25 0.09 6.96 20.48
C SER A 25 -0.06 6.17 19.20
N LYS A 26 -0.53 6.81 18.11
CA LYS A 26 -0.68 6.22 16.77
C LYS A 26 0.58 6.42 15.89
N GLY A 27 1.66 6.97 16.45
CA GLY A 27 2.96 7.06 15.79
C GLY A 27 3.21 8.34 14.97
N PHE A 28 2.37 9.36 15.09
CA PHE A 28 2.57 10.66 14.46
C PHE A 28 3.60 11.51 15.22
N ASP A 29 4.33 12.36 14.48
CA ASP A 29 5.14 13.43 15.04
C ASP A 29 4.31 14.72 15.08
N ILE A 30 4.29 15.43 16.22
CA ILE A 30 3.29 16.48 16.46
C ILE A 30 3.92 17.75 16.99
N GLU A 31 3.62 18.85 16.29
CA GLU A 31 3.81 20.22 16.76
C GLU A 31 2.46 20.86 17.06
N GLU A 32 2.46 21.82 18.01
CA GLU A 32 1.25 22.50 18.47
C GLU A 32 1.40 24.02 18.31
N ALA A 33 0.30 24.67 17.90
CA ALA A 33 0.17 26.12 17.85
C ALA A 33 -1.15 26.57 18.49
N GLU A 34 -1.19 27.75 19.09
CA GLU A 34 -2.37 28.28 19.78
C GLU A 34 -3.00 29.48 19.07
N ASP A 35 -2.35 29.99 18.02
CA ASP A 35 -2.79 31.14 17.21
C ASP A 35 -2.27 31.02 15.77
N LEU A 36 -2.74 31.93 14.91
CA LEU A 36 -2.35 31.98 13.48
C LEU A 36 -0.86 32.33 13.31
N ALA A 37 -0.32 33.19 14.19
CA ALA A 37 1.06 33.66 14.08
C ALA A 37 2.05 32.51 14.35
N SER A 38 1.88 31.78 15.47
CA SER A 38 2.69 30.61 15.79
C SER A 38 2.47 29.46 14.79
N ALA A 39 1.25 29.29 14.28
CA ALA A 39 0.95 28.30 13.26
C ALA A 39 1.71 28.56 11.94
N ARG A 40 1.83 29.82 11.51
CA ARG A 40 2.60 30.20 10.29
C ARG A 40 4.09 29.92 10.47
N GLU A 41 4.66 30.23 11.62
CA GLU A 41 6.07 29.98 11.91
C GLU A 41 6.37 28.47 11.95
N LYS A 42 5.55 27.71 12.68
CA LYS A 42 5.71 26.26 12.82
C LYS A 42 5.44 25.51 11.52
N ALA A 43 4.49 25.94 10.71
CA ALA A 43 4.25 25.35 9.41
C ALA A 43 5.50 25.44 8.50
N ARG A 44 6.25 26.55 8.55
CA ARG A 44 7.48 26.72 7.76
C ARG A 44 8.65 25.91 8.31
N SER A 45 8.84 25.88 9.62
CA SER A 45 9.99 25.21 10.26
C SER A 45 9.81 23.71 10.37
N PHE A 46 8.60 23.24 10.68
CA PHE A 46 8.28 21.84 10.91
C PHE A 46 7.92 21.10 9.61
N GLY A 47 7.31 21.79 8.62
CA GLY A 47 6.88 21.22 7.35
C GLY A 47 5.89 20.05 7.54
N PRO A 48 4.68 20.32 8.08
CA PRO A 48 3.71 19.27 8.40
C PRO A 48 3.13 18.61 7.14
N ASP A 49 2.91 17.30 7.20
CA ASP A 49 2.14 16.56 6.18
C ASP A 49 0.65 16.91 6.27
N VAL A 50 0.13 17.13 7.50
CA VAL A 50 -1.24 17.57 7.78
C VAL A 50 -1.26 18.67 8.82
N THR A 51 -2.09 19.67 8.60
CA THR A 51 -2.45 20.69 9.59
C THR A 51 -3.90 20.51 10.01
N ILE A 52 -4.13 20.28 11.29
CA ILE A 52 -5.45 20.28 11.92
C ILE A 52 -5.65 21.68 12.50
N LEU A 53 -6.66 22.38 12.04
CA LEU A 53 -6.83 23.81 12.26
C LEU A 53 -8.21 24.11 12.84
N ASP A 54 -8.25 24.67 14.06
CA ASP A 54 -9.51 25.21 14.56
C ASP A 54 -9.94 26.40 13.72
N PHE A 55 -11.23 26.50 13.51
CA PHE A 55 -11.82 27.56 12.69
C PHE A 55 -11.66 28.93 13.31
N ARG A 56 -11.79 29.06 14.64
CA ARG A 56 -11.65 30.31 15.40
C ARG A 56 -10.40 30.28 16.24
N LEU A 57 -9.57 31.29 16.08
CA LEU A 57 -8.35 31.48 16.84
C LEU A 57 -8.33 32.91 17.42
N PRO A 58 -7.55 33.19 18.48
CA PRO A 58 -7.53 34.52 19.13
C PRO A 58 -7.18 35.68 18.22
N ASP A 59 -6.40 35.41 17.17
CA ASP A 59 -5.85 36.39 16.23
C ASP A 59 -6.47 36.33 14.83
N GLY A 60 -7.58 35.55 14.64
CA GLY A 60 -8.32 35.49 13.40
C GLY A 60 -9.06 34.18 13.14
N THR A 61 -9.18 33.78 11.88
CA THR A 61 -9.90 32.58 11.48
C THR A 61 -9.02 31.63 10.64
N ALA A 62 -9.44 30.37 10.52
CA ALA A 62 -8.80 29.40 9.63
C ALA A 62 -8.69 29.92 8.18
N LEU A 63 -9.66 30.74 7.72
CA LEU A 63 -9.68 31.28 6.36
C LEU A 63 -8.47 32.18 6.07
N ASP A 64 -7.91 32.82 7.12
CA ASP A 64 -6.74 33.70 7.00
C ASP A 64 -5.42 32.93 6.91
N LEU A 65 -5.41 31.65 7.37
CA LEU A 65 -4.22 30.80 7.37
C LEU A 65 -4.15 29.86 6.17
N ILE A 66 -5.28 29.35 5.70
CA ILE A 66 -5.35 28.33 4.62
C ILE A 66 -4.56 28.75 3.37
N PRO A 67 -4.66 29.99 2.83
CA PRO A 67 -3.89 30.39 1.64
C PRO A 67 -2.37 30.36 1.90
N HIS A 68 -1.91 30.72 3.11
CA HIS A 68 -0.51 30.69 3.49
C HIS A 68 0.04 29.26 3.57
N LEU A 69 -0.74 28.33 4.15
CA LEU A 69 -0.36 26.92 4.24
C LEU A 69 -0.27 26.28 2.86
N ARG A 70 -1.16 26.63 1.94
CA ARG A 70 -1.12 26.13 0.55
C ARG A 70 0.11 26.62 -0.22
N ASN A 71 0.50 27.85 -0.03
CA ASN A 71 1.67 28.45 -0.71
C ASN A 71 3.01 28.00 -0.11
N SER A 72 3.03 27.48 1.11
CA SER A 72 4.27 27.17 1.86
C SER A 72 4.77 25.72 1.70
N GLY A 73 4.16 24.86 0.85
CA GLY A 73 4.71 23.52 0.60
C GLY A 73 3.72 22.36 0.61
N GLY A 74 2.41 22.62 0.51
CA GLY A 74 1.44 21.57 0.19
C GLY A 74 1.05 20.67 1.37
N THR A 75 0.93 21.18 2.60
CA THR A 75 0.32 20.45 3.71
C THR A 75 -1.17 20.18 3.44
N ALA A 76 -1.67 19.04 3.85
CA ALA A 76 -3.10 18.77 3.88
C ALA A 76 -3.77 19.55 5.03
N ILE A 77 -4.96 20.09 4.81
CA ILE A 77 -5.62 20.97 5.79
C ILE A 77 -6.97 20.39 6.18
N VAL A 78 -7.10 20.07 7.48
CA VAL A 78 -8.36 19.61 8.10
C VAL A 78 -8.84 20.69 9.06
N VAL A 79 -9.98 21.31 8.76
CA VAL A 79 -10.55 22.37 9.62
C VAL A 79 -11.55 21.78 10.62
N LEU A 80 -11.41 22.15 11.89
CA LEU A 80 -12.35 21.80 12.98
C LEU A 80 -13.19 23.04 13.33
N THR A 81 -14.48 22.87 13.62
CA THR A 81 -15.33 23.98 14.06
C THR A 81 -16.46 23.55 14.96
N ALA A 82 -16.78 24.38 15.95
CA ALA A 82 -17.97 24.23 16.80
C ALA A 82 -19.27 24.71 16.10
N TYR A 83 -19.14 25.53 15.05
CA TYR A 83 -20.28 26.13 14.33
C TYR A 83 -20.24 25.72 12.86
N ALA A 84 -20.97 24.68 12.53
CA ALA A 84 -21.14 24.22 11.15
C ALA A 84 -22.18 25.08 10.41
N SER A 85 -21.81 26.31 10.00
CA SER A 85 -22.60 26.93 8.93
C SER A 85 -22.10 26.43 7.58
N ILE A 86 -23.04 26.15 6.68
CA ILE A 86 -22.75 25.69 5.32
C ILE A 86 -21.83 26.70 4.61
N ASP A 87 -22.03 27.99 4.84
CA ASP A 87 -21.24 29.06 4.21
C ASP A 87 -19.77 29.05 4.64
N THR A 88 -19.50 28.79 5.92
CA THR A 88 -18.13 28.75 6.49
C THR A 88 -17.33 27.56 5.95
N ALA A 89 -17.98 26.40 5.89
CA ALA A 89 -17.37 25.19 5.34
C ALA A 89 -17.07 25.36 3.84
N VAL A 90 -17.98 25.94 3.07
CA VAL A 90 -17.80 26.26 1.65
C VAL A 90 -16.63 27.24 1.42
N GLN A 91 -16.49 28.26 2.27
CA GLN A 91 -15.38 29.21 2.16
C GLN A 91 -14.04 28.53 2.46
N ALA A 92 -13.94 27.72 3.53
CA ALA A 92 -12.72 26.99 3.87
C ALA A 92 -12.27 26.06 2.74
N VAL A 93 -13.20 25.30 2.14
CA VAL A 93 -12.92 24.43 1.01
C VAL A 93 -12.53 25.21 -0.25
N LYS A 94 -13.18 26.35 -0.55
CA LYS A 94 -12.81 27.25 -1.68
C LYS A 94 -11.39 27.80 -1.53
N LEU A 95 -10.94 28.07 -0.30
CA LEU A 95 -9.60 28.56 -0.01
C LEU A 95 -8.56 27.44 0.03
N GLY A 96 -9.00 26.17 -0.02
CA GLY A 96 -8.11 25.01 -0.15
C GLY A 96 -8.07 24.09 1.05
N ALA A 97 -9.00 24.10 2.00
CA ALA A 97 -9.12 23.05 3.00
C ALA A 97 -9.49 21.72 2.32
N ASP A 98 -8.84 20.62 2.73
CA ASP A 98 -9.09 19.29 2.20
C ASP A 98 -10.30 18.63 2.91
N HIS A 99 -10.46 18.90 4.20
CA HIS A 99 -11.59 18.40 5.00
C HIS A 99 -12.07 19.43 6.03
N PHE A 100 -13.32 19.25 6.42
CA PHE A 100 -14.00 20.07 7.43
C PHE A 100 -14.77 19.13 8.37
N LEU A 101 -14.53 19.23 9.69
CA LEU A 101 -15.18 18.42 10.71
C LEU A 101 -15.83 19.30 11.78
N THR A 102 -16.94 18.86 12.32
CA THR A 102 -17.66 19.56 13.40
C THR A 102 -17.20 19.06 14.76
N LYS A 103 -16.94 19.99 15.71
CA LYS A 103 -16.72 19.66 17.11
C LYS A 103 -18.08 19.34 17.81
N PRO A 104 -18.15 18.35 18.69
CA PRO A 104 -17.07 17.49 19.16
C PRO A 104 -16.67 16.42 18.13
N VAL A 105 -15.36 16.26 17.95
CA VAL A 105 -14.78 15.27 17.01
C VAL A 105 -14.36 14.02 17.77
N GLU A 106 -14.84 12.87 17.35
CA GLU A 106 -14.33 11.59 17.82
C GLU A 106 -12.91 11.37 17.30
N LEU A 107 -11.96 11.06 18.20
CA LEU A 107 -10.54 10.93 17.87
C LEU A 107 -10.26 9.83 16.83
N GLU A 108 -11.02 8.75 16.84
CA GLU A 108 -10.91 7.68 15.82
C GLU A 108 -11.38 8.16 14.44
N THR A 109 -12.46 8.93 14.38
CA THR A 109 -12.93 9.58 13.13
C THR A 109 -11.88 10.55 12.59
N LEU A 110 -11.29 11.37 13.47
CA LEU A 110 -10.21 12.29 13.10
C LEU A 110 -9.00 11.54 12.52
N LEU A 111 -8.62 10.42 13.14
CA LEU A 111 -7.51 9.57 12.66
C LEU A 111 -7.76 9.06 11.24
N VAL A 112 -8.95 8.55 10.97
CA VAL A 112 -9.34 8.05 9.64
C VAL A 112 -9.27 9.17 8.61
N VAL A 113 -9.76 10.37 8.94
CA VAL A 113 -9.70 11.54 8.05
C VAL A 113 -8.25 11.96 7.79
N ILE A 114 -7.39 12.03 8.82
CA ILE A 114 -5.97 12.35 8.68
C ILE A 114 -5.27 11.35 7.76
N GLN A 115 -5.41 10.05 8.01
CA GLN A 115 -4.77 9.01 7.22
C GLN A 115 -5.21 9.09 5.75
N ARG A 116 -6.49 9.25 5.51
CA ARG A 116 -7.07 9.38 4.18
C ARG A 116 -6.59 10.64 3.45
N THR A 117 -6.48 11.74 4.17
CA THR A 117 -6.03 13.03 3.60
C THR A 117 -4.54 12.98 3.23
N ILE A 118 -3.70 12.34 4.06
CA ILE A 118 -2.28 12.10 3.76
C ILE A 118 -2.14 11.21 2.51
N GLU A 119 -2.93 10.15 2.43
CA GLU A 119 -2.90 9.21 1.30
C GLU A 119 -3.33 9.89 -0.01
N ASN A 120 -4.42 10.66 0.03
CA ASN A 120 -4.89 11.44 -1.11
C ASN A 120 -3.86 12.49 -1.55
N GLN A 121 -3.19 13.15 -0.61
CA GLN A 121 -2.16 14.13 -0.93
C GLN A 121 -0.92 13.47 -1.52
N ARG A 122 -0.48 12.34 -1.00
CA ARG A 122 0.61 11.55 -1.59
C ARG A 122 0.27 11.09 -3.00
N ASN A 123 -0.94 10.60 -3.21
CA ASN A 123 -1.42 10.21 -4.54
C ASN A 123 -1.47 11.42 -5.49
N ARG A 124 -1.95 12.58 -5.02
CA ARG A 124 -1.96 13.82 -5.80
C ARG A 124 -0.54 14.35 -6.10
N GLN A 125 0.36 14.30 -5.14
CA GLN A 125 1.77 14.64 -5.33
C GLN A 125 2.47 13.63 -6.24
N GLN A 126 2.11 12.35 -6.16
CA GLN A 126 2.60 11.31 -7.07
C GLN A 126 2.04 11.50 -8.49
N MET A 127 0.78 11.90 -8.65
CA MET A 127 0.22 12.28 -9.96
C MET A 127 0.90 13.52 -10.54
N LEU A 128 1.09 14.57 -9.75
CA LEU A 128 1.79 15.79 -10.18
C LEU A 128 3.31 15.60 -10.36
N ALA A 129 3.92 14.70 -9.57
CA ALA A 129 5.31 14.29 -9.72
C ALA A 129 5.46 13.24 -10.83
N GLY A 130 4.43 12.48 -11.14
CA GLY A 130 4.39 11.54 -12.28
C GLY A 130 4.59 12.24 -13.61
N THR A 131 4.09 13.46 -13.79
CA THR A 131 4.35 14.30 -14.98
C THR A 131 5.78 14.89 -15.03
N LYS A 132 6.43 15.11 -13.89
CA LYS A 132 7.84 15.61 -13.84
C LYS A 132 8.87 14.55 -13.48
N ARG A 133 8.46 13.42 -12.87
CA ARG A 133 9.31 12.30 -12.46
C ARG A 133 9.39 11.18 -13.51
N SER A 134 8.57 11.26 -14.57
CA SER A 134 8.64 10.30 -15.69
C SER A 134 9.94 10.42 -16.50
N GLU A 135 10.71 11.50 -16.36
CA GLU A 135 12.02 11.64 -16.99
C GLU A 135 13.18 11.04 -16.19
N GLY A 136 13.02 10.80 -14.89
CA GLY A 136 14.09 10.32 -13.99
C GLY A 136 13.92 8.93 -13.40
N LEU A 137 12.70 8.37 -13.35
CA LEU A 137 12.48 6.99 -12.92
C LEU A 137 12.74 6.05 -14.08
N ASN A 138 13.92 5.45 -14.08
CA ASN A 138 14.33 4.36 -14.95
C ASN A 138 13.13 3.50 -15.33
N ARG A 139 12.83 3.52 -16.62
CA ARG A 139 11.81 2.70 -17.30
C ARG A 139 12.00 1.25 -16.88
N ILE A 140 11.14 0.76 -15.99
CA ILE A 140 11.13 -0.67 -15.68
C ILE A 140 10.64 -1.36 -16.93
N ASP A 141 11.47 -2.18 -17.55
CA ASP A 141 11.04 -3.06 -18.63
C ASP A 141 10.17 -4.18 -18.00
N PRO A 142 8.86 -4.26 -18.31
CA PRO A 142 8.00 -5.32 -17.78
C PRO A 142 8.40 -6.71 -18.29
N PHE A 143 9.20 -6.76 -19.36
CA PHE A 143 9.65 -7.97 -20.02
C PHE A 143 11.10 -8.35 -19.66
N LEU A 144 11.60 -7.85 -18.55
CA LEU A 144 12.93 -8.20 -18.07
C LEU A 144 13.00 -9.70 -17.74
N GLY A 145 13.79 -10.44 -18.54
CA GLY A 145 13.93 -11.88 -18.43
C GLY A 145 14.36 -12.53 -19.74
N VAL A 146 14.58 -13.85 -19.68
CA VAL A 146 15.05 -14.69 -20.80
C VAL A 146 14.09 -15.86 -21.09
N THR A 147 13.06 -16.03 -20.28
CA THR A 147 12.11 -17.15 -20.44
C THR A 147 11.18 -16.94 -21.62
N ALA A 148 10.75 -18.06 -22.25
CA ALA A 148 9.79 -18.04 -23.35
C ALA A 148 8.46 -17.38 -22.96
N ALA A 149 8.02 -17.55 -21.72
CA ALA A 149 6.79 -16.95 -21.18
C ALA A 149 6.81 -15.41 -21.24
N ILE A 150 7.95 -14.80 -20.95
CA ILE A 150 8.13 -13.35 -21.03
C ILE A 150 8.26 -12.87 -22.45
N ALA A 151 8.94 -13.64 -23.32
CA ALA A 151 9.03 -13.34 -24.75
C ALA A 151 7.65 -13.36 -25.43
N GLU A 152 6.83 -14.35 -25.12
CA GLU A 152 5.45 -14.45 -25.62
C GLU A 152 4.57 -13.28 -25.10
N LEU A 153 4.71 -12.92 -23.83
CA LEU A 153 4.00 -11.77 -23.25
C LEU A 153 4.39 -10.47 -23.98
N ARG A 154 5.67 -10.28 -24.31
CA ARG A 154 6.16 -9.12 -25.06
C ARG A 154 5.54 -9.06 -26.44
N GLU A 155 5.58 -10.16 -27.20
CA GLU A 155 5.01 -10.24 -28.55
C GLU A 155 3.52 -9.88 -28.55
N LYS A 156 2.75 -10.46 -27.63
CA LYS A 156 1.32 -10.14 -27.46
C LYS A 156 1.09 -8.68 -27.08
N ALA A 157 1.89 -8.13 -26.18
CA ALA A 157 1.79 -6.74 -25.77
C ALA A 157 2.10 -5.78 -26.92
N GLU A 158 3.12 -6.06 -27.74
CA GLU A 158 3.49 -5.26 -28.91
C GLU A 158 2.38 -5.27 -29.99
N ALA A 159 1.72 -6.42 -30.19
CA ALA A 159 0.58 -6.52 -31.11
C ALA A 159 -0.61 -5.62 -30.68
N ILE A 160 -0.82 -5.47 -29.37
CA ILE A 160 -1.93 -4.67 -28.79
C ILE A 160 -1.69 -3.16 -28.91
N LEU A 161 -0.46 -2.68 -29.09
CA LEU A 161 -0.14 -1.25 -29.20
C LEU A 161 -0.83 -0.55 -30.35
N ARG A 162 -1.23 -1.29 -31.38
CA ARG A 162 -1.85 -0.77 -32.62
C ARG A 162 -3.34 -0.47 -32.47
N THR A 163 -3.97 -0.87 -31.38
CA THR A 163 -5.41 -0.71 -31.15
C THR A 163 -5.72 0.04 -29.88
N ASP A 164 -6.86 0.73 -29.87
CA ASP A 164 -7.41 1.41 -28.68
C ASP A 164 -8.49 0.57 -27.97
N SER A 165 -8.65 -0.68 -28.35
CA SER A 165 -9.59 -1.60 -27.70
C SER A 165 -9.29 -1.73 -26.20
N PRO A 166 -10.32 -1.96 -25.36
CA PRO A 166 -10.11 -2.29 -23.96
C PRO A 166 -9.19 -3.50 -23.80
N LEU A 167 -8.37 -3.47 -22.76
CA LEU A 167 -7.41 -4.51 -22.45
C LEU A 167 -7.61 -5.01 -21.03
N LEU A 168 -7.66 -6.31 -20.84
CA LEU A 168 -7.64 -6.99 -19.55
C LEU A 168 -6.25 -7.58 -19.29
N ILE A 169 -5.66 -7.25 -18.16
CA ILE A 169 -4.38 -7.80 -17.69
C ILE A 169 -4.66 -8.70 -16.49
N GLU A 170 -4.48 -10.00 -16.66
CA GLU A 170 -4.64 -10.99 -15.59
C GLU A 170 -3.29 -11.41 -15.03
N GLY A 171 -3.24 -11.70 -13.74
CA GLY A 171 -2.04 -12.22 -13.09
C GLY A 171 -2.09 -12.02 -11.59
N GLU A 172 -1.33 -12.85 -10.88
CA GLU A 172 -1.26 -12.80 -9.42
C GLU A 172 -0.81 -11.45 -8.88
N THR A 173 -1.11 -11.21 -7.62
CA THR A 173 -0.64 -10.01 -6.93
C THR A 173 0.89 -9.92 -6.95
N GLY A 174 1.42 -8.74 -7.29
CA GLY A 174 2.87 -8.49 -7.32
C GLY A 174 3.61 -8.97 -8.57
N THR A 175 2.94 -9.45 -9.61
CA THR A 175 3.56 -9.89 -10.88
C THR A 175 4.03 -8.74 -11.78
N GLY A 176 3.55 -7.50 -11.55
CA GLY A 176 3.92 -6.32 -12.34
C GLY A 176 2.85 -5.83 -13.32
N LYS A 177 1.57 -6.16 -13.12
CA LYS A 177 0.44 -5.72 -13.97
C LYS A 177 0.43 -4.21 -14.22
N THR A 178 0.62 -3.41 -13.17
CA THR A 178 0.66 -1.94 -13.25
C THR A 178 1.83 -1.45 -14.13
N VAL A 179 3.01 -2.09 -14.03
CA VAL A 179 4.19 -1.75 -14.84
C VAL A 179 3.93 -2.05 -16.31
N LEU A 180 3.27 -3.19 -16.61
CA LEU A 180 2.87 -3.56 -17.96
C LEU A 180 1.84 -2.58 -18.54
N ALA A 181 0.82 -2.18 -17.76
CA ALA A 181 -0.17 -1.20 -18.18
C ALA A 181 0.47 0.16 -18.53
N GLN A 182 1.39 0.65 -17.70
CA GLN A 182 2.15 1.87 -17.96
C GLN A 182 3.03 1.75 -19.21
N TRP A 183 3.67 0.59 -19.42
CA TRP A 183 4.47 0.35 -20.60
C TRP A 183 3.61 0.39 -21.87
N ILE A 184 2.45 -0.28 -21.86
CA ILE A 184 1.50 -0.29 -22.98
C ILE A 184 1.02 1.13 -23.31
N HIS A 185 0.66 1.92 -22.29
CA HIS A 185 0.26 3.31 -22.52
C HIS A 185 1.37 4.12 -23.20
N ARG A 186 2.61 4.08 -22.66
CA ARG A 186 3.77 4.83 -23.18
C ARG A 186 4.16 4.48 -24.61
N HIS A 187 3.86 3.27 -25.07
CA HIS A 187 4.17 2.81 -26.41
C HIS A 187 2.93 2.81 -27.33
N SER A 188 1.78 3.26 -26.85
CA SER A 188 0.54 3.38 -27.61
C SER A 188 0.45 4.71 -28.35
N ARG A 189 -0.62 4.85 -29.15
CA ARG A 189 -0.94 6.11 -29.83
C ARG A 189 -1.30 7.25 -28.89
N ARG A 190 -1.56 6.96 -27.60
CA ARG A 190 -1.94 7.90 -26.55
C ARG A 190 -0.80 8.18 -25.57
N ALA A 191 0.45 7.93 -25.97
CA ALA A 191 1.64 8.04 -25.11
C ALA A 191 1.85 9.45 -24.51
N ASP A 192 1.44 10.48 -25.25
CA ASP A 192 1.57 11.89 -24.85
C ASP A 192 0.36 12.40 -24.05
N GLU A 193 -0.69 11.57 -23.91
CA GLU A 193 -1.91 11.90 -23.20
C GLU A 193 -1.87 11.41 -21.72
N ALA A 194 -2.88 11.77 -20.93
CA ALA A 194 -2.93 11.40 -19.54
C ALA A 194 -3.05 9.86 -19.32
N PHE A 195 -2.26 9.33 -18.39
CA PHE A 195 -2.45 8.00 -17.80
C PHE A 195 -2.97 8.17 -16.38
N VAL A 196 -4.21 7.77 -16.17
CA VAL A 196 -4.87 7.89 -14.87
C VAL A 196 -5.12 6.50 -14.31
N ASP A 197 -4.56 6.21 -13.14
CA ASP A 197 -4.68 4.92 -12.45
C ASP A 197 -5.59 5.02 -11.23
N LEU A 198 -6.40 3.98 -11.03
CA LEU A 198 -7.29 3.82 -9.90
C LEU A 198 -7.28 2.37 -9.44
N ASN A 199 -6.94 2.16 -8.17
CA ASN A 199 -7.07 0.85 -7.55
C ASN A 199 -8.48 0.70 -6.96
N CYS A 200 -9.22 -0.33 -7.38
CA CYS A 200 -10.60 -0.58 -6.96
C CYS A 200 -10.70 -1.36 -5.64
N ALA A 201 -9.60 -1.96 -5.15
CA ALA A 201 -9.61 -2.79 -3.95
C ALA A 201 -9.82 -1.98 -2.67
N GLY A 202 -10.70 -2.44 -1.78
CA GLY A 202 -10.89 -1.86 -0.45
C GLY A 202 -11.55 -0.48 -0.43
N ILE A 203 -12.10 -0.02 -1.55
CA ILE A 203 -12.74 1.29 -1.69
C ILE A 203 -14.26 1.14 -1.63
N SER A 204 -14.95 2.01 -0.87
CA SER A 204 -16.41 2.02 -0.86
C SER A 204 -16.97 2.41 -2.23
N ARG A 205 -18.16 1.89 -2.55
CA ARG A 205 -18.86 2.18 -3.80
C ARG A 205 -18.98 3.68 -4.06
N GLU A 206 -19.48 4.44 -3.08
CA GLU A 206 -19.73 5.88 -3.20
C GLU A 206 -18.45 6.66 -3.49
N PHE A 207 -17.34 6.21 -2.89
CA PHE A 207 -16.05 6.83 -3.14
C PHE A 207 -15.56 6.51 -4.55
N LEU A 208 -15.69 5.26 -4.99
CA LEU A 208 -15.28 4.83 -6.33
C LEU A 208 -16.07 5.55 -7.42
N GLU A 209 -17.41 5.69 -7.26
CA GLU A 209 -18.27 6.48 -8.14
C GLU A 209 -17.83 7.95 -8.19
N THR A 210 -17.55 8.54 -7.02
CA THR A 210 -17.10 9.93 -6.90
C THR A 210 -15.75 10.16 -7.58
N GLU A 211 -14.80 9.22 -7.44
CA GLU A 211 -13.50 9.34 -8.10
C GLU A 211 -13.62 9.19 -9.63
N LEU A 212 -14.33 8.17 -10.10
CA LEU A 212 -14.46 7.90 -11.53
C LEU A 212 -15.27 8.98 -12.28
N PHE A 213 -16.45 9.29 -11.78
CA PHE A 213 -17.42 10.14 -12.49
C PHE A 213 -17.41 11.60 -12.02
N GLY A 214 -16.86 11.88 -10.84
CA GLY A 214 -16.97 13.19 -10.22
C GLY A 214 -18.38 13.47 -9.67
N HIS A 215 -18.57 14.64 -9.08
CA HIS A 215 -19.87 15.04 -8.55
C HIS A 215 -20.11 16.56 -8.71
N GLU A 216 -21.37 16.93 -8.80
CA GLU A 216 -21.81 18.31 -8.69
C GLU A 216 -22.04 18.67 -7.21
N LYS A 217 -22.05 19.96 -6.94
CA LYS A 217 -22.36 20.49 -5.62
C LYS A 217 -23.75 20.02 -5.17
N GLY A 218 -23.83 19.41 -3.97
CA GLY A 218 -25.09 18.91 -3.42
C GLY A 218 -25.50 17.51 -3.87
N ALA A 219 -24.67 16.78 -4.60
CA ALA A 219 -24.97 15.43 -5.07
C ALA A 219 -25.21 14.42 -3.93
N PHE A 220 -24.57 14.63 -2.78
CA PHE A 220 -24.74 13.83 -1.55
C PHE A 220 -24.38 14.65 -0.32
N THR A 221 -24.68 14.14 0.87
CA THR A 221 -24.33 14.79 2.14
C THR A 221 -22.81 14.91 2.26
N GLY A 222 -22.29 16.15 2.13
CA GLY A 222 -20.85 16.46 2.10
C GLY A 222 -20.29 16.85 0.72
N ALA A 223 -21.07 16.82 -0.35
CA ALA A 223 -20.67 17.33 -1.67
C ALA A 223 -20.73 18.87 -1.71
N MET A 224 -19.77 19.54 -1.07
CA MET A 224 -19.78 21.01 -0.91
C MET A 224 -19.27 21.76 -2.15
N ALA A 225 -18.46 21.12 -3.01
CA ALA A 225 -17.90 21.68 -4.23
C ALA A 225 -18.08 20.73 -5.40
N VAL A 226 -17.95 21.24 -6.60
CA VAL A 226 -17.89 20.42 -7.82
C VAL A 226 -16.54 19.70 -7.85
N LYS A 227 -16.54 18.39 -8.14
CA LYS A 227 -15.32 17.60 -8.35
C LYS A 227 -15.34 16.99 -9.74
N GLN A 228 -14.26 17.20 -10.49
CA GLN A 228 -14.04 16.49 -11.75
C GLN A 228 -13.70 15.02 -11.47
N GLY A 229 -14.28 14.11 -12.27
CA GLY A 229 -13.98 12.69 -12.22
C GLY A 229 -12.72 12.33 -12.99
N LEU A 230 -12.12 11.18 -12.66
CA LEU A 230 -10.93 10.67 -13.33
C LEU A 230 -11.17 10.43 -14.84
N LEU A 231 -12.39 10.09 -15.24
CA LEU A 231 -12.76 9.96 -16.66
C LEU A 231 -12.62 11.29 -17.41
N GLU A 232 -12.95 12.43 -16.79
CA GLU A 232 -12.75 13.74 -17.41
C GLU A 232 -11.26 14.10 -17.51
N VAL A 233 -10.49 13.77 -16.47
CA VAL A 233 -9.04 14.02 -16.43
C VAL A 233 -8.31 13.18 -17.47
N ALA A 234 -8.80 11.97 -17.74
CA ALA A 234 -8.23 11.03 -18.68
C ALA A 234 -8.77 11.19 -20.11
N ASP A 235 -9.55 12.24 -20.40
CA ASP A 235 -10.10 12.43 -21.75
C ASP A 235 -8.98 12.44 -22.81
N ARG A 236 -9.15 11.66 -23.88
CA ARG A 236 -8.18 11.30 -24.93
C ARG A 236 -7.02 10.42 -24.47
N GLY A 237 -6.88 10.19 -23.15
CA GLY A 237 -5.82 9.40 -22.52
C GLY A 237 -6.20 7.95 -22.26
N THR A 238 -5.63 7.40 -21.20
CA THR A 238 -5.83 6.03 -20.73
C THR A 238 -6.27 6.01 -19.28
N VAL A 239 -7.33 5.25 -18.98
CA VAL A 239 -7.74 4.92 -17.62
C VAL A 239 -7.28 3.51 -17.31
N PHE A 240 -6.54 3.34 -16.22
CA PHE A 240 -6.13 2.06 -15.70
C PHE A 240 -6.90 1.74 -14.42
N LEU A 241 -7.70 0.67 -14.45
CA LEU A 241 -8.46 0.17 -13.31
C LEU A 241 -7.75 -1.06 -12.75
N ASP A 242 -7.00 -0.88 -11.66
CA ASP A 242 -6.35 -2.01 -10.99
C ASP A 242 -7.34 -2.70 -10.04
N GLU A 243 -7.25 -4.03 -9.97
CA GLU A 243 -8.12 -4.91 -9.18
C GLU A 243 -9.62 -4.71 -9.50
N ILE A 244 -9.96 -4.70 -10.80
CA ILE A 244 -11.34 -4.48 -11.27
C ILE A 244 -12.33 -5.54 -10.74
N GLY A 245 -11.85 -6.73 -10.38
CA GLY A 245 -12.65 -7.80 -9.78
C GLY A 245 -13.26 -7.45 -8.42
N ASP A 246 -12.70 -6.46 -7.72
CA ASP A 246 -13.19 -5.97 -6.42
C ASP A 246 -14.23 -4.85 -6.56
N MET A 247 -14.51 -4.40 -7.79
CA MET A 247 -15.45 -3.31 -8.06
C MET A 247 -16.90 -3.73 -7.75
N ASP A 248 -17.66 -2.86 -7.09
CA ASP A 248 -19.10 -3.05 -6.85
C ASP A 248 -19.88 -3.17 -8.17
N THR A 249 -20.90 -4.04 -8.20
CA THR A 249 -21.67 -4.38 -9.41
C THR A 249 -22.43 -3.19 -10.00
N GLN A 250 -22.80 -2.17 -9.21
CA GLN A 250 -23.44 -0.95 -9.72
C GLN A 250 -22.42 -0.04 -10.42
N VAL A 251 -21.21 0.06 -9.88
CA VAL A 251 -20.11 0.80 -10.54
C VAL A 251 -19.73 0.12 -11.84
N GLN A 252 -19.70 -1.23 -11.85
CA GLN A 252 -19.49 -2.02 -13.09
C GLN A 252 -20.48 -1.65 -14.20
N ALA A 253 -21.78 -1.45 -13.85
CA ALA A 253 -22.79 -1.03 -14.82
C ALA A 253 -22.51 0.37 -15.39
N SER A 254 -22.07 1.29 -14.53
CA SER A 254 -21.73 2.66 -14.93
C SER A 254 -20.47 2.70 -15.83
N VAL A 255 -19.46 1.88 -15.53
CA VAL A 255 -18.25 1.74 -16.35
C VAL A 255 -18.60 1.14 -17.72
N LEU A 256 -19.44 0.09 -17.77
CA LEU A 256 -19.90 -0.49 -19.03
C LEU A 256 -20.55 0.57 -19.92
N LYS A 257 -21.45 1.37 -19.34
CA LYS A 257 -22.12 2.46 -20.08
C LYS A 257 -21.13 3.45 -20.69
N VAL A 258 -20.07 3.82 -19.97
CA VAL A 258 -19.02 4.70 -20.50
C VAL A 258 -18.30 4.04 -21.69
N LEU A 259 -18.00 2.75 -21.60
CA LEU A 259 -17.30 2.01 -22.66
C LEU A 259 -18.14 1.86 -23.93
N GLU A 260 -19.46 1.83 -23.81
CA GLU A 260 -20.39 1.67 -24.92
C GLU A 260 -20.79 3.01 -25.54
N GLU A 261 -21.22 3.97 -24.70
CA GLU A 261 -21.81 5.22 -25.16
C GLU A 261 -20.77 6.35 -25.30
N LYS A 262 -19.55 6.19 -24.77
CA LYS A 262 -18.54 7.25 -24.69
C LYS A 262 -19.07 8.50 -23.97
N ARG A 263 -19.97 8.31 -23.02
CA ARG A 263 -20.64 9.36 -22.25
C ARG A 263 -20.84 8.92 -20.80
N PHE A 264 -20.85 9.88 -19.91
CA PHE A 264 -21.20 9.69 -18.50
C PHE A 264 -21.81 10.96 -17.93
N ARG A 265 -22.32 10.86 -16.69
CA ARG A 265 -22.83 12.01 -15.90
C ARG A 265 -22.07 12.06 -14.58
N ARG A 266 -21.83 13.25 -14.09
CA ARG A 266 -21.40 13.41 -12.70
C ARG A 266 -22.52 13.01 -11.75
N LEU A 267 -22.16 12.57 -10.56
CA LEU A 267 -23.15 12.33 -9.51
C LEU A 267 -23.92 13.61 -9.21
N GLY A 268 -25.25 13.52 -9.19
CA GLY A 268 -26.13 14.69 -9.00
C GLY A 268 -26.33 15.58 -10.23
N ASP A 269 -25.75 15.22 -11.40
CA ASP A 269 -25.93 15.97 -12.66
C ASP A 269 -26.85 15.21 -13.64
N VAL A 270 -27.58 15.97 -14.44
CA VAL A 270 -28.39 15.42 -15.55
C VAL A 270 -27.70 15.61 -16.93
N LYS A 271 -26.60 16.34 -16.97
CA LYS A 271 -25.87 16.68 -18.21
C LYS A 271 -24.95 15.52 -18.62
N ASP A 272 -25.14 15.02 -19.84
CA ASP A 272 -24.22 14.06 -20.44
C ASP A 272 -22.90 14.74 -20.82
N ARG A 273 -21.79 14.09 -20.47
CA ARG A 273 -20.42 14.49 -20.79
C ARG A 273 -19.81 13.44 -21.71
N SER A 274 -19.35 13.84 -22.87
CA SER A 274 -18.64 12.95 -23.80
C SER A 274 -17.19 12.77 -23.33
N VAL A 275 -16.66 11.55 -23.48
CA VAL A 275 -15.28 11.23 -23.13
C VAL A 275 -14.73 10.16 -24.08
N ASP A 276 -13.49 10.30 -24.51
CA ASP A 276 -12.78 9.32 -25.31
C ASP A 276 -11.57 8.77 -24.53
N VAL A 277 -11.79 7.70 -23.78
CA VAL A 277 -10.74 7.04 -22.98
C VAL A 277 -10.46 5.63 -23.50
N ARG A 278 -9.18 5.24 -23.48
CA ARG A 278 -8.77 3.83 -23.57
C ARG A 278 -8.83 3.22 -22.19
N LEU A 279 -9.49 2.07 -22.03
CA LEU A 279 -9.51 1.34 -20.77
C LEU A 279 -8.47 0.24 -20.76
N ILE A 280 -7.66 0.19 -19.70
CA ILE A 280 -6.84 -0.96 -19.32
C ILE A 280 -7.34 -1.41 -17.94
N ALA A 281 -7.77 -2.65 -17.80
CA ALA A 281 -8.21 -3.24 -16.55
C ALA A 281 -7.20 -4.29 -16.09
N ALA A 282 -6.98 -4.41 -14.78
CA ALA A 282 -6.14 -5.46 -14.23
C ALA A 282 -6.83 -6.16 -13.05
N THR A 283 -6.55 -7.45 -12.87
CA THR A 283 -7.07 -8.22 -11.75
C THR A 283 -6.19 -9.42 -11.42
N HIS A 284 -6.24 -9.87 -10.16
CA HIS A 284 -5.70 -11.16 -9.74
C HIS A 284 -6.80 -12.23 -9.62
N HIS A 285 -8.07 -11.85 -9.72
CA HIS A 285 -9.20 -12.76 -9.64
C HIS A 285 -9.46 -13.45 -10.99
N ASP A 286 -9.98 -14.67 -10.96
CA ASP A 286 -10.64 -15.29 -12.10
C ASP A 286 -12.02 -14.66 -12.30
N LEU A 287 -12.12 -13.73 -13.27
CA LEU A 287 -13.36 -13.03 -13.54
C LEU A 287 -14.49 -13.96 -14.00
N ARG A 288 -14.18 -15.10 -14.63
CA ARG A 288 -15.19 -16.09 -15.04
C ARG A 288 -15.88 -16.70 -13.82
N THR A 289 -15.11 -17.00 -12.79
CA THR A 289 -15.64 -17.46 -11.50
C THR A 289 -16.52 -16.39 -10.86
N LEU A 290 -16.07 -15.12 -10.83
CA LEU A 290 -16.87 -14.02 -10.29
C LEU A 290 -18.16 -13.78 -11.10
N VAL A 291 -18.16 -13.98 -12.40
CA VAL A 291 -19.38 -13.93 -13.23
C VAL A 291 -20.36 -15.04 -12.84
N ALA A 292 -19.87 -16.28 -12.66
CA ALA A 292 -20.70 -17.39 -12.21
C ALA A 292 -21.31 -17.15 -10.80
N GLU A 293 -20.57 -16.50 -9.93
CA GLU A 293 -20.99 -16.08 -8.59
C GLU A 293 -21.88 -14.81 -8.58
N ARG A 294 -22.15 -14.19 -9.73
CA ARG A 294 -22.89 -12.92 -9.89
C ARG A 294 -22.23 -11.72 -9.16
N ARG A 295 -20.97 -11.79 -8.90
CA ARG A 295 -20.15 -10.70 -8.33
C ARG A 295 -19.50 -9.83 -9.39
N PHE A 296 -19.43 -10.32 -10.62
CA PHE A 296 -19.00 -9.55 -11.78
C PHE A 296 -20.04 -9.69 -12.92
N ARG A 297 -20.28 -8.61 -13.63
CA ARG A 297 -21.26 -8.59 -14.72
C ARG A 297 -20.67 -9.26 -15.95
N GLN A 298 -21.44 -10.14 -16.56
CA GLN A 298 -21.03 -10.87 -17.77
C GLN A 298 -20.85 -9.92 -18.97
N ASP A 299 -21.69 -8.91 -19.13
CA ASP A 299 -21.62 -7.93 -20.20
C ASP A 299 -20.32 -7.09 -20.11
N LEU A 300 -19.96 -6.63 -18.91
CA LEU A 300 -18.71 -5.93 -18.69
C LEU A 300 -17.49 -6.83 -18.97
N TYR A 301 -17.53 -8.10 -18.51
CA TYR A 301 -16.44 -9.05 -18.76
C TYR A 301 -16.15 -9.18 -20.27
N TYR A 302 -17.17 -9.42 -21.10
CA TYR A 302 -16.96 -9.52 -22.55
C TYR A 302 -16.51 -8.19 -23.19
N ARG A 303 -16.89 -7.06 -22.60
CA ARG A 303 -16.49 -5.75 -23.14
C ARG A 303 -15.03 -5.41 -22.87
N ILE A 304 -14.52 -5.73 -21.65
CA ILE A 304 -13.11 -5.44 -21.28
C ILE A 304 -12.17 -6.55 -21.73
N GLY A 305 -12.63 -7.78 -21.82
CA GLY A 305 -11.86 -8.96 -22.24
C GLY A 305 -11.72 -9.11 -23.77
N ALA A 306 -11.93 -8.03 -24.55
CA ALA A 306 -11.69 -8.06 -25.99
C ALA A 306 -10.23 -8.38 -26.34
N LEU A 307 -9.30 -7.91 -25.52
CA LEU A 307 -7.89 -8.25 -25.55
C LEU A 307 -7.46 -8.68 -24.13
N GLU A 308 -6.75 -9.80 -24.04
CA GLU A 308 -6.32 -10.36 -22.76
C GLU A 308 -4.80 -10.56 -22.76
N LEU A 309 -4.14 -10.16 -21.68
CA LEU A 309 -2.75 -10.46 -21.39
C LEU A 309 -2.64 -11.12 -20.03
N ARG A 310 -2.03 -12.31 -19.98
CA ARG A 310 -1.73 -12.99 -18.75
C ARG A 310 -0.26 -12.78 -18.37
N VAL A 311 -0.02 -12.14 -17.21
CA VAL A 311 1.32 -11.98 -16.67
C VAL A 311 1.68 -13.23 -15.88
N PRO A 312 2.74 -13.97 -16.27
CA PRO A 312 3.12 -15.20 -15.59
C PRO A 312 3.62 -14.92 -14.17
N PRO A 313 3.25 -15.76 -13.19
CA PRO A 313 3.81 -15.67 -11.84
C PRO A 313 5.31 -16.02 -11.84
N LEU A 314 6.04 -15.56 -10.84
CA LEU A 314 7.49 -15.66 -10.81
C LEU A 314 8.01 -17.11 -10.79
N ARG A 315 7.23 -18.03 -10.20
CA ARG A 315 7.54 -19.49 -10.20
C ARG A 315 7.47 -20.14 -11.59
N GLU A 316 6.75 -19.55 -12.54
CA GLU A 316 6.69 -20.02 -13.95
C GLU A 316 7.84 -19.47 -14.80
N ARG A 317 8.62 -18.50 -14.26
CA ARG A 317 9.78 -17.88 -14.93
C ARG A 317 11.02 -17.85 -14.03
N ARG A 318 11.38 -18.98 -13.46
CA ARG A 318 12.47 -19.10 -12.46
C ARG A 318 13.83 -18.64 -12.97
N ASP A 319 14.10 -18.80 -14.29
CA ASP A 319 15.37 -18.35 -14.88
C ASP A 319 15.50 -16.83 -14.96
N ASP A 320 14.38 -16.11 -14.88
CA ASP A 320 14.37 -14.64 -14.86
C ASP A 320 14.68 -14.08 -13.46
N ILE A 321 14.59 -14.90 -12.40
CA ILE A 321 14.69 -14.43 -11.00
C ILE A 321 16.06 -13.79 -10.74
N ALA A 322 17.15 -14.36 -11.23
CA ALA A 322 18.50 -13.81 -11.02
C ALA A 322 18.65 -12.43 -11.68
N ILE A 323 18.13 -12.27 -12.90
CA ILE A 323 18.19 -11.00 -13.65
C ILE A 323 17.33 -9.94 -12.95
N LEU A 324 16.10 -10.32 -12.56
CA LEU A 324 15.18 -9.45 -11.81
C LEU A 324 15.78 -9.02 -10.47
N ALA A 325 16.36 -9.96 -9.72
CA ALA A 325 16.98 -9.69 -8.43
C ALA A 325 18.17 -8.74 -8.57
N GLY A 326 19.04 -8.94 -9.57
CA GLY A 326 20.16 -8.02 -9.86
C GLY A 326 19.67 -6.60 -10.15
N THR A 327 18.69 -6.46 -11.06
CA THR A 327 18.13 -5.15 -11.43
C THR A 327 17.42 -4.47 -10.25
N LEU A 328 16.69 -5.23 -9.43
CA LEU A 328 16.05 -4.70 -8.22
C LEU A 328 17.09 -4.25 -7.19
N LEU A 329 18.15 -5.04 -7.00
CA LEU A 329 19.21 -4.73 -6.05
C LEU A 329 19.97 -3.45 -6.44
N GLU A 330 20.32 -3.29 -7.72
CA GLU A 330 20.95 -2.07 -8.24
C GLU A 330 20.09 -0.81 -7.98
N ARG A 331 18.76 -0.93 -8.06
CA ARG A 331 17.85 0.17 -7.75
C ARG A 331 17.78 0.45 -6.26
N LEU A 332 17.63 -0.59 -5.45
CA LEU A 332 17.56 -0.47 -4.00
C LEU A 332 18.84 0.17 -3.45
N THR A 333 20.02 -0.25 -3.91
CA THR A 333 21.31 0.35 -3.49
C THR A 333 21.40 1.83 -3.89
N ARG A 334 20.96 2.18 -5.09
CA ARG A 334 20.90 3.57 -5.56
C ARG A 334 19.94 4.42 -4.74
N ASP A 335 18.73 3.91 -4.47
CA ASP A 335 17.69 4.61 -3.70
C ASP A 335 18.12 4.84 -2.24
N LEU A 336 18.92 3.92 -1.68
CA LEU A 336 19.47 4.00 -0.33
C LEU A 336 20.82 4.74 -0.25
N GLY A 337 21.39 5.17 -1.39
CA GLY A 337 22.70 5.81 -1.44
C GLY A 337 23.85 4.87 -1.02
N GLN A 338 23.65 3.56 -1.16
CA GLN A 338 24.65 2.54 -0.81
C GLN A 338 25.50 2.15 -2.02
N PRO A 339 26.73 1.64 -1.80
CA PRO A 339 27.54 1.09 -2.88
C PRO A 339 26.86 -0.12 -3.52
N PRO A 340 27.16 -0.43 -4.79
CA PRO A 340 26.63 -1.61 -5.47
C PRO A 340 26.94 -2.90 -4.71
N VAL A 341 25.93 -3.77 -4.60
CA VAL A 341 26.04 -5.08 -3.94
C VAL A 341 25.73 -6.16 -4.98
N SER A 342 26.57 -7.21 -5.05
CA SER A 342 26.34 -8.37 -5.90
C SER A 342 25.64 -9.49 -5.14
N ILE A 343 25.00 -10.41 -5.89
CA ILE A 343 24.35 -11.60 -5.33
C ILE A 343 25.32 -12.77 -5.47
N SER A 344 25.57 -13.52 -4.39
CA SER A 344 26.39 -14.73 -4.43
C SER A 344 25.66 -15.89 -5.12
N ASP A 345 26.38 -16.90 -5.60
CA ASP A 345 25.79 -18.05 -6.29
C ASP A 345 24.84 -18.85 -5.38
N ASP A 346 25.14 -18.97 -4.10
CA ASP A 346 24.29 -19.64 -3.12
C ASP A 346 23.00 -18.84 -2.84
N ALA A 347 23.08 -17.52 -2.78
CA ALA A 347 21.92 -16.64 -2.70
C ALA A 347 21.06 -16.72 -3.96
N ALA A 348 21.66 -16.67 -5.16
CA ALA A 348 20.95 -16.83 -6.42
C ALA A 348 20.23 -18.19 -6.50
N ALA A 349 20.88 -19.27 -6.07
CA ALA A 349 20.26 -20.59 -6.00
C ALA A 349 19.10 -20.67 -4.99
N ALA A 350 19.21 -19.96 -3.85
CA ALA A 350 18.15 -19.88 -2.87
C ALA A 350 16.94 -19.10 -3.41
N LEU A 351 17.17 -17.95 -4.05
CA LEU A 351 16.13 -17.15 -4.71
C LEU A 351 15.40 -17.96 -5.79
N LYS A 352 16.11 -18.75 -6.60
CA LYS A 352 15.52 -19.55 -7.67
C LYS A 352 14.64 -20.71 -7.15
N ARG A 353 14.95 -21.25 -5.96
CA ARG A 353 14.20 -22.38 -5.35
C ARG A 353 12.90 -21.97 -4.69
N TYR A 354 12.77 -20.72 -4.25
CA TYR A 354 11.58 -20.26 -3.53
C TYR A 354 10.38 -20.03 -4.49
N GLU A 355 9.16 -20.26 -4.01
CA GLU A 355 7.92 -20.26 -4.84
C GLU A 355 7.35 -18.85 -5.11
N TRP A 356 7.77 -17.86 -4.38
CA TRP A 356 7.38 -16.46 -4.53
C TRP A 356 5.86 -16.21 -4.58
N PRO A 357 5.08 -16.55 -3.54
CA PRO A 357 3.64 -16.30 -3.53
C PRO A 357 3.28 -14.82 -3.70
N GLY A 358 4.13 -13.90 -3.27
CA GLY A 358 4.00 -12.45 -3.50
C GLY A 358 4.75 -11.92 -4.72
N ASN A 359 5.26 -12.82 -5.58
CA ASN A 359 5.91 -12.51 -6.84
C ASN A 359 7.04 -11.45 -6.74
N ILE A 360 7.12 -10.51 -7.67
CA ILE A 360 8.18 -9.47 -7.71
C ILE A 360 8.09 -8.52 -6.50
N ARG A 361 6.87 -8.29 -5.98
CA ARG A 361 6.70 -7.46 -4.77
C ARG A 361 7.36 -8.09 -3.56
N GLU A 362 7.19 -9.40 -3.39
CA GLU A 362 7.84 -10.16 -2.32
C GLU A 362 9.35 -10.23 -2.54
N LEU A 363 9.81 -10.53 -3.76
CA LEU A 363 11.23 -10.53 -4.12
C LEU A 363 11.90 -9.21 -3.75
N ARG A 364 11.31 -8.07 -4.12
CA ARG A 364 11.82 -6.75 -3.75
C ARG A 364 11.94 -6.58 -2.24
N ASN A 365 10.89 -6.95 -1.49
CA ASN A 365 10.88 -6.81 -0.02
C ASN A 365 11.93 -7.72 0.65
N VAL A 366 12.16 -8.93 0.13
CA VAL A 366 13.20 -9.84 0.61
C VAL A 366 14.58 -9.26 0.37
N LEU A 367 14.84 -8.74 -0.84
CA LEU A 367 16.10 -8.09 -1.18
C LEU A 367 16.37 -6.83 -0.37
N GLU A 368 15.35 -6.00 -0.14
CA GLU A 368 15.45 -4.78 0.68
C GLU A 368 15.81 -5.11 2.12
N ARG A 369 15.16 -6.12 2.73
CA ARG A 369 15.52 -6.60 4.08
C ARG A 369 16.91 -7.20 4.13
N ALA A 370 17.29 -7.98 3.11
CA ALA A 370 18.62 -8.58 3.02
C ALA A 370 19.70 -7.51 2.92
N LEU A 371 19.49 -6.46 2.11
CA LEU A 371 20.42 -5.35 1.94
C LEU A 371 20.68 -4.60 3.27
N LEU A 372 19.64 -4.41 4.11
CA LEU A 372 19.77 -3.78 5.42
C LEU A 372 20.59 -4.62 6.42
N ARG A 373 20.71 -5.93 6.20
CA ARG A 373 21.50 -6.86 7.05
C ARG A 373 22.89 -7.13 6.49
N THR A 374 23.14 -6.77 5.24
CA THR A 374 24.43 -7.02 4.56
C THR A 374 25.42 -5.91 4.86
N HIS A 375 26.58 -6.25 5.42
CA HIS A 375 27.65 -5.30 5.76
C HIS A 375 28.83 -5.34 4.78
N GLY A 376 28.63 -5.84 3.55
CA GLY A 376 29.70 -5.99 2.55
C GLY A 376 29.19 -5.85 1.12
N PRO A 377 30.07 -6.04 0.12
CA PRO A 377 29.71 -5.86 -1.28
C PRO A 377 28.96 -7.06 -1.88
N VAL A 378 28.74 -8.14 -1.10
CA VAL A 378 28.10 -9.38 -1.57
C VAL A 378 26.98 -9.78 -0.63
N LEU A 379 25.79 -10.01 -1.19
CA LEU A 379 24.64 -10.55 -0.51
C LEU A 379 24.68 -12.08 -0.58
N ASP A 380 24.79 -12.73 0.56
CA ASP A 380 24.81 -14.18 0.71
C ASP A 380 23.43 -14.78 1.04
N ALA A 381 23.29 -16.11 0.97
CA ALA A 381 22.04 -16.79 1.25
C ALA A 381 21.57 -16.61 2.72
N ARG A 382 22.46 -16.34 3.67
CA ARG A 382 22.14 -16.15 5.09
C ARG A 382 21.44 -14.81 5.35
N SER A 383 21.69 -13.84 4.48
CA SER A 383 21.04 -12.53 4.53
C SER A 383 19.57 -12.58 4.05
N LEU A 384 19.19 -13.63 3.29
CA LEU A 384 17.85 -13.79 2.75
C LEU A 384 16.88 -14.34 3.84
N ASP A 385 15.77 -13.66 4.01
CA ASP A 385 14.71 -14.02 4.94
C ASP A 385 13.39 -14.21 4.18
N PHE A 386 13.03 -15.46 3.95
CA PHE A 386 11.82 -15.82 3.20
C PHE A 386 10.64 -15.96 4.17
N PRO A 387 9.58 -15.13 4.05
CA PRO A 387 8.45 -15.09 5.01
C PRO A 387 7.71 -16.43 5.15
N ASN A 388 7.66 -17.22 4.08
CA ASN A 388 6.96 -18.51 4.01
C ASN A 388 7.91 -19.68 3.77
N ALA A 389 9.21 -19.53 4.03
CA ALA A 389 10.09 -20.68 4.02
C ALA A 389 9.62 -21.64 5.12
N ALA A 390 9.37 -22.90 4.76
CA ALA A 390 9.17 -23.93 5.75
C ALA A 390 10.34 -23.85 6.75
N PRO A 391 10.08 -23.82 8.07
CA PRO A 391 11.16 -23.68 9.03
C PRO A 391 12.22 -24.74 8.74
N SER A 392 13.48 -24.27 8.66
CA SER A 392 14.64 -25.17 8.53
C SER A 392 14.48 -26.30 9.55
N PRO A 393 14.89 -27.56 9.25
CA PRO A 393 14.76 -28.66 10.19
C PRO A 393 15.24 -28.35 11.61
N ALA A 394 16.18 -27.43 11.75
CA ALA A 394 16.66 -26.89 13.04
C ALA A 394 15.63 -25.97 13.75
N ALA A 395 14.78 -25.24 13.00
CA ALA A 395 13.73 -24.39 13.56
C ALA A 395 12.38 -25.15 13.71
N ALA A 396 12.20 -26.24 12.97
CA ALA A 396 10.99 -27.07 13.02
C ALA A 396 10.79 -27.77 14.36
N HIS A 397 11.83 -27.93 15.18
CA HIS A 397 11.71 -28.49 16.53
C HIS A 397 11.03 -27.54 17.53
N VAL A 398 11.03 -26.21 17.28
CA VAL A 398 10.41 -25.23 18.20
C VAL A 398 8.95 -24.88 17.81
N ALA A 399 8.57 -25.02 16.51
CA ALA A 399 7.27 -24.54 16.02
C ALA A 399 6.15 -25.61 15.99
N ARG A 400 6.41 -26.85 16.40
CA ARG A 400 5.45 -27.97 16.25
C ARG A 400 4.84 -28.47 17.55
N ARG A 401 4.55 -27.61 18.52
CA ARG A 401 3.71 -28.03 19.66
C ARG A 401 2.76 -26.89 20.06
N ALA A 402 1.57 -26.93 19.49
CA ALA A 402 0.37 -26.43 20.16
C ALA A 402 0.06 -27.38 21.31
N GLY A 403 0.87 -27.34 22.34
CA GLY A 403 0.68 -28.06 23.60
C GLY A 403 0.37 -27.09 24.73
N THR A 404 -0.17 -27.57 25.81
CA THR A 404 -0.32 -26.78 27.04
C THR A 404 1.05 -26.31 27.55
N LEU A 405 1.08 -25.24 28.35
CA LEU A 405 2.33 -24.75 28.95
C LEU A 405 3.11 -25.85 29.69
N ASP A 406 2.38 -26.75 30.34
CA ASP A 406 2.94 -27.90 31.04
C ASP A 406 3.63 -28.92 30.10
N GLU A 407 3.09 -29.15 28.91
CA GLU A 407 3.70 -30.03 27.91
C GLU A 407 4.97 -29.42 27.31
N VAL A 408 4.95 -28.13 26.99
CA VAL A 408 6.14 -27.41 26.49
C VAL A 408 7.24 -27.40 27.56
N GLU A 409 6.89 -27.14 28.81
CA GLU A 409 7.84 -27.12 29.92
C GLU A 409 8.44 -28.51 30.16
N ARG A 410 7.63 -29.57 30.12
CA ARG A 410 8.08 -30.96 30.25
C ARG A 410 9.11 -31.30 29.19
N ASP A 411 8.79 -31.04 27.94
CA ASP A 411 9.61 -31.42 26.80
C ASP A 411 10.94 -30.64 26.79
N TYR A 412 10.91 -29.39 27.19
CA TYR A 412 12.13 -28.56 27.30
C TYR A 412 13.04 -29.10 28.44
N ILE A 413 12.49 -29.41 29.59
CA ILE A 413 13.26 -30.01 30.70
C ILE A 413 13.84 -31.37 30.30
N GLU A 414 13.08 -32.22 29.60
CA GLU A 414 13.55 -33.52 29.15
C GLU A 414 14.66 -33.40 28.11
N GLN A 415 14.57 -32.42 27.21
CA GLN A 415 15.61 -32.14 26.24
C GLN A 415 16.92 -31.71 26.90
N VAL A 416 16.89 -30.72 27.78
CA VAL A 416 18.09 -30.25 28.50
C VAL A 416 18.70 -31.34 29.35
N LEU A 417 17.89 -32.19 30.00
CA LEU A 417 18.39 -33.36 30.74
C LEU A 417 19.13 -34.36 29.83
N ARG A 418 18.67 -34.56 28.61
CA ARG A 418 19.35 -35.42 27.63
C ARG A 418 20.66 -34.80 27.14
N GLU A 419 20.65 -33.54 26.81
CA GLU A 419 21.82 -32.77 26.34
C GLU A 419 22.94 -32.76 27.40
N GLU A 420 22.57 -32.66 28.68
CA GLU A 420 23.50 -32.66 29.82
C GLU A 420 23.73 -34.10 30.41
N ASN A 421 23.35 -35.16 29.69
CA ASN A 421 23.53 -36.57 30.11
C ASN A 421 23.01 -36.87 31.52
N GLY A 422 21.91 -36.24 31.92
CA GLY A 422 21.30 -36.42 33.23
C GLY A 422 22.04 -35.75 34.40
N ALA A 423 22.96 -34.81 34.13
CA ALA A 423 23.69 -34.06 35.15
C ALA A 423 22.80 -32.93 35.71
N ILE A 424 22.16 -33.16 36.83
CA ILE A 424 21.18 -32.25 37.46
C ILE A 424 21.74 -30.82 37.72
N ASP A 425 23.01 -30.73 38.11
CA ASP A 425 23.65 -29.44 38.39
C ASP A 425 23.72 -28.56 37.13
N ARG A 426 24.20 -29.12 36.03
CA ARG A 426 24.31 -28.45 34.76
C ARG A 426 22.92 -28.14 34.16
N THR A 427 21.99 -29.09 34.31
CA THR A 427 20.60 -28.86 33.88
C THR A 427 19.96 -27.69 34.63
N ALA A 428 20.20 -27.58 35.94
CA ALA A 428 19.70 -26.49 36.76
C ALA A 428 20.29 -25.12 36.31
N ASP A 429 21.59 -25.10 36.02
CA ASP A 429 22.28 -23.88 35.52
C ASP A 429 21.74 -23.46 34.16
N VAL A 430 21.57 -24.39 33.19
CA VAL A 430 21.04 -24.12 31.87
C VAL A 430 19.59 -23.63 31.91
N LEU A 431 18.77 -24.24 32.77
CA LEU A 431 17.35 -23.86 32.92
C LEU A 431 17.14 -22.61 33.80
N GLY A 432 18.19 -22.07 34.44
CA GLY A 432 18.11 -20.90 35.35
C GLY A 432 17.26 -21.17 36.61
N VAL A 433 17.19 -22.44 37.08
CA VAL A 433 16.38 -22.83 38.26
C VAL A 433 17.22 -23.57 39.28
N SER A 434 16.71 -23.74 40.52
CA SER A 434 17.40 -24.50 41.56
C SER A 434 17.36 -26.01 41.29
N ARG A 435 18.35 -26.75 41.80
CA ARG A 435 18.42 -28.23 41.71
C ARG A 435 17.14 -28.91 42.23
N SER A 436 16.58 -28.40 43.33
CA SER A 436 15.32 -28.87 43.90
C SER A 436 14.13 -28.63 42.95
N ALA A 437 14.13 -27.54 42.18
CA ALA A 437 13.10 -27.27 41.18
C ALA A 437 13.19 -28.25 40.00
N VAL A 438 14.40 -28.62 39.55
CA VAL A 438 14.59 -29.63 38.52
C VAL A 438 14.03 -30.99 38.97
N TYR A 439 14.35 -31.44 40.18
CA TYR A 439 13.81 -32.69 40.73
C TYR A 439 12.27 -32.63 40.88
N TYR A 440 11.73 -31.56 41.39
CA TYR A 440 10.28 -31.35 41.52
C TYR A 440 9.56 -31.42 40.18
N LYS A 441 10.07 -30.69 39.17
CA LYS A 441 9.50 -30.71 37.84
C LYS A 441 9.64 -32.06 37.13
N ALA A 442 10.80 -32.69 37.22
CA ALA A 442 10.99 -34.03 36.66
C ALA A 442 9.99 -35.03 37.28
N ARG A 443 9.73 -34.96 38.59
CA ARG A 443 8.73 -35.82 39.27
C ARG A 443 7.31 -35.45 38.86
N LYS A 444 6.98 -34.15 38.76
CA LYS A 444 5.66 -33.64 38.28
C LYS A 444 5.33 -34.16 36.91
N TYR A 445 6.29 -34.17 36.00
CA TYR A 445 6.10 -34.56 34.60
C TYR A 445 6.46 -36.02 34.29
N GLY A 446 6.81 -36.83 35.30
CA GLY A 446 7.14 -38.26 35.12
C GLY A 446 8.42 -38.51 34.31
N ILE A 447 9.38 -37.59 34.32
CA ILE A 447 10.65 -37.71 33.61
C ILE A 447 11.60 -38.65 34.41
N ALA A 448 11.96 -39.80 33.85
CA ALA A 448 12.83 -40.79 34.51
C ALA A 448 14.30 -40.40 34.32
N ILE A 449 14.86 -39.60 35.25
CA ILE A 449 16.25 -39.15 35.24
C ILE A 449 17.24 -40.31 35.16
N SER A 450 16.93 -41.45 35.82
CA SER A 450 17.78 -42.65 35.80
C SER A 450 17.93 -43.31 34.42
N LYS A 451 16.98 -43.13 33.50
CA LYS A 451 17.06 -43.68 32.14
C LYS A 451 17.83 -42.78 31.17
N ILE A 452 18.15 -41.56 31.58
CA ILE A 452 18.88 -40.55 30.76
C ILE A 452 20.40 -40.61 31.07
N ARG A 453 20.79 -41.29 32.12
CA ARG A 453 22.17 -41.39 32.61
C ARG A 453 23.00 -42.55 32.02
N ASN A 454 22.40 -43.34 31.09
CA ASN A 454 23.09 -44.45 30.41
C ASN A 454 23.44 -44.11 28.97
#